data_1035525b89089f68b33642b5a37a8c2f
#
_entry.id   1035525b89089f68b33642b5a37a8c2f
#
_cell.length_a   1.000
_cell.length_b   1.000
_cell.length_c   1.000
_cell.angle_alpha   90.00
_cell.angle_beta   90.00
_cell.angle_gamma   90.00
#
_symmetry.space_group_name_H-M   'P 1'
#
loop_
_entity.id
_entity.type
_entity.pdbx_description
1 polymer ?
#
loop_
_entity_poly.entity_id
_entity_poly.type
_entity_poly.pdbx_seq_one_letter_code
_entity_poly.pdbx_strand_id
1 'polypeptide(L)'
;ITTSHRNRKTLENIFFQKMAKNNNIVIVFDFDKTIIDVDSDNWVVDELGFTDSFNQLLPTMPWNSLMDRMMKELHDHGKTIEEIKQVLRRIPIHPRVIPAIKSAHALGCELRIVSDANTFFIETIIEHLGISDFFSEINTNPGFVDEQGRLTISPYHDFTKSSHGCSRCPPNMCKGLIIERIQASFAKEGKKMKMIYLGDGAGDYCPSLKLKAQDYMLPRKNFPVWDLISQNPMLVKASVRDWTDGEAMERILMGIINEEEDQEKEKMLSSENCKLSVGIVHEPLLPLAIQVPLAKSC
;
A
#
# COMPACT_ATOMS: atom_id res chain seq x y z
N ILE A 1 5.97 -1.58 -47.14
CA ILE A 1 5.58 -2.51 -46.02
C ILE A 1 6.50 -2.34 -44.79
N THR A 2 7.62 -1.64 -44.89
CA THR A 2 8.65 -1.51 -43.82
C THR A 2 8.44 -0.38 -42.81
N THR A 3 7.57 0.57 -43.05
CA THR A 3 7.29 1.71 -42.14
C THR A 3 6.30 1.38 -41.01
N SER A 4 5.40 0.40 -41.20
CA SER A 4 4.40 0.00 -40.22
C SER A 4 4.99 -0.76 -39.01
N HIS A 5 6.03 -1.59 -39.24
CA HIS A 5 6.68 -2.36 -38.17
C HIS A 5 7.57 -1.52 -37.24
N ARG A 6 8.14 -0.42 -37.76
CA ARG A 6 8.98 0.48 -36.97
C ARG A 6 8.15 1.32 -35.97
N ASN A 7 6.98 1.77 -36.43
CA ASN A 7 6.05 2.53 -35.57
C ASN A 7 5.40 1.67 -34.49
N ARG A 8 5.13 0.38 -34.76
CA ARG A 8 4.56 -0.52 -33.76
C ARG A 8 5.53 -0.83 -32.62
N LYS A 9 6.82 -1.12 -32.94
CA LYS A 9 7.87 -1.30 -31.91
C LYS A 9 8.15 -0.03 -31.11
N THR A 10 8.02 1.13 -31.71
CA THR A 10 8.20 2.42 -31.00
C THR A 10 7.03 2.67 -30.05
N LEU A 11 5.80 2.35 -30.44
CA LEU A 11 4.61 2.45 -29.60
C LEU A 11 4.62 1.41 -28.46
N GLU A 12 5.05 0.19 -28.75
CA GLU A 12 5.23 -0.85 -27.72
C GLU A 12 6.34 -0.46 -26.73
N ASN A 13 7.47 0.09 -27.20
CA ASN A 13 8.54 0.59 -26.30
C ASN A 13 8.10 1.82 -25.50
N ILE A 14 7.29 2.72 -26.07
CA ILE A 14 6.70 3.86 -25.34
C ILE A 14 5.68 3.34 -24.32
N PHE A 15 4.91 2.32 -24.64
CA PHE A 15 3.97 1.69 -23.73
C PHE A 15 4.69 0.95 -22.59
N PHE A 16 5.76 0.18 -22.88
CA PHE A 16 6.62 -0.45 -21.87
C PHE A 16 7.41 0.57 -21.04
N GLN A 17 7.91 1.66 -21.63
CA GLN A 17 8.54 2.76 -20.89
C GLN A 17 7.51 3.53 -20.04
N LYS A 18 6.24 3.58 -20.42
CA LYS A 18 5.16 4.18 -19.64
C LYS A 18 4.77 3.32 -18.44
N MET A 19 4.85 1.98 -18.56
CA MET A 19 4.64 1.06 -17.44
C MET A 19 5.77 1.05 -16.40
N ALA A 20 6.96 1.53 -16.74
CA ALA A 20 8.12 1.58 -15.82
C ALA A 20 8.15 2.84 -14.93
N LYS A 21 7.11 3.67 -14.92
CA LYS A 21 7.21 5.05 -14.43
C LYS A 21 6.73 5.34 -13.01
N ASN A 22 5.94 4.48 -12.39
CA ASN A 22 5.41 4.73 -11.04
C ASN A 22 6.09 3.92 -9.91
N ASN A 23 7.32 3.46 -10.12
CA ASN A 23 8.12 2.75 -9.10
C ASN A 23 8.37 3.56 -7.81
N ASN A 24 7.82 4.78 -7.71
CA ASN A 24 7.97 5.66 -6.54
C ASN A 24 6.73 5.70 -5.63
N ILE A 25 5.62 5.03 -6.00
CA ILE A 25 4.40 4.97 -5.19
C ILE A 25 4.28 3.59 -4.56
N VAL A 26 4.21 3.56 -3.23
CA VAL A 26 3.91 2.36 -2.45
C VAL A 26 2.54 2.50 -1.84
N ILE A 27 1.64 1.58 -2.15
CA ILE A 27 0.30 1.54 -1.59
C ILE A 27 0.25 0.43 -0.55
N VAL A 28 -0.09 0.79 0.67
CA VAL A 28 -0.23 -0.13 1.80
C VAL A 28 -1.70 -0.23 2.16
N PHE A 29 -2.23 -1.42 2.06
CA PHE A 29 -3.60 -1.73 2.45
C PHE A 29 -3.62 -2.41 3.81
N ASP A 30 -4.51 -1.99 4.69
CA ASP A 30 -5.09 -2.93 5.64
C ASP A 30 -5.97 -3.94 4.89
N PHE A 31 -6.38 -5.03 5.55
CA PHE A 31 -7.11 -6.10 4.87
C PHE A 31 -8.59 -6.11 5.23
N ASP A 32 -8.91 -6.37 6.49
CA ASP A 32 -10.27 -6.45 7.00
C ASP A 32 -10.96 -5.08 6.92
N LYS A 33 -12.20 -5.06 6.43
CA LYS A 33 -12.99 -3.83 6.21
C LYS A 33 -12.31 -2.77 5.33
N THR A 34 -11.21 -3.16 4.66
CA THR A 34 -10.46 -2.31 3.71
C THR A 34 -10.41 -2.96 2.34
N ILE A 35 -9.78 -4.13 2.15
CA ILE A 35 -9.85 -4.92 0.91
C ILE A 35 -11.14 -5.74 0.87
N ILE A 36 -11.51 -6.36 1.97
CA ILE A 36 -12.77 -7.07 2.17
C ILE A 36 -13.74 -6.24 2.99
N ASP A 37 -15.06 -6.52 2.89
CA ASP A 37 -16.09 -5.70 3.55
C ASP A 37 -16.35 -6.07 5.00
N VAL A 38 -15.77 -7.16 5.50
CA VAL A 38 -15.96 -7.70 6.85
C VAL A 38 -14.63 -7.91 7.56
N ASP A 39 -14.69 -8.32 8.81
CA ASP A 39 -13.60 -8.83 9.61
C ASP A 39 -13.46 -10.32 9.34
N SER A 40 -12.31 -10.77 8.83
CA SER A 40 -12.11 -12.16 8.41
C SER A 40 -12.12 -13.13 9.57
N ASP A 41 -11.63 -12.73 10.74
CA ASP A 41 -11.62 -13.52 11.96
C ASP A 41 -13.05 -13.79 12.44
N ASN A 42 -13.87 -12.74 12.58
CA ASN A 42 -15.27 -12.87 12.96
C ASN A 42 -16.06 -13.66 11.91
N TRP A 43 -15.81 -13.40 10.63
CA TRP A 43 -16.50 -14.09 9.54
C TRP A 43 -16.33 -15.61 9.62
N VAL A 44 -15.12 -16.11 9.84
CA VAL A 44 -14.86 -17.54 9.96
C VAL A 44 -15.55 -18.12 11.18
N VAL A 45 -15.47 -17.43 12.32
CA VAL A 45 -16.09 -17.89 13.58
C VAL A 45 -17.61 -17.94 13.46
N ASP A 46 -18.23 -16.90 12.88
CA ASP A 46 -19.68 -16.78 12.76
C ASP A 46 -20.25 -17.80 11.75
N GLU A 47 -19.65 -17.89 10.56
CA GLU A 47 -20.09 -18.82 9.51
C GLU A 47 -19.92 -20.31 9.90
N LEU A 48 -19.00 -20.63 10.81
CA LEU A 48 -18.82 -21.98 11.33
C LEU A 48 -19.62 -22.27 12.62
N GLY A 49 -20.36 -21.26 13.13
CA GLY A 49 -21.31 -21.41 14.26
C GLY A 49 -20.66 -21.35 15.63
N PHE A 50 -19.55 -20.65 15.81
CA PHE A 50 -18.79 -20.54 17.06
C PHE A 50 -18.85 -19.15 17.70
N THR A 51 -19.78 -18.29 17.29
CA THR A 51 -19.96 -16.93 17.80
C THR A 51 -20.11 -16.87 19.31
N ASP A 52 -20.89 -17.77 19.92
CA ASP A 52 -21.10 -17.78 21.37
C ASP A 52 -19.82 -18.11 22.13
N SER A 53 -19.04 -19.10 21.68
CA SER A 53 -17.75 -19.45 22.28
C SER A 53 -16.74 -18.29 22.14
N PHE A 54 -16.68 -17.65 20.97
CA PHE A 54 -15.86 -16.48 20.74
C PHE A 54 -16.20 -15.37 21.72
N ASN A 55 -17.47 -14.99 21.84
CA ASN A 55 -17.92 -13.91 22.73
C ASN A 55 -17.62 -14.19 24.21
N GLN A 56 -17.68 -15.44 24.65
CA GLN A 56 -17.35 -15.84 26.02
C GLN A 56 -15.84 -15.69 26.29
N LEU A 57 -14.98 -15.98 25.31
CA LEU A 57 -13.53 -15.93 25.45
C LEU A 57 -12.94 -14.54 25.22
N LEU A 58 -13.60 -13.69 24.44
CA LEU A 58 -13.13 -12.36 24.03
C LEU A 58 -12.63 -11.48 25.20
N PRO A 59 -13.29 -11.39 26.36
CA PRO A 59 -12.81 -10.57 27.48
C PRO A 59 -11.63 -11.19 28.26
N THR A 60 -11.22 -12.42 27.96
CA THR A 60 -10.29 -13.21 28.78
C THR A 60 -8.85 -13.21 28.28
N MET A 61 -8.62 -12.86 27.01
CA MET A 61 -7.30 -12.95 26.38
C MET A 61 -7.14 -11.97 25.23
N PRO A 62 -5.89 -11.64 24.81
CA PRO A 62 -5.63 -10.82 23.62
C PRO A 62 -6.20 -11.47 22.35
N TRP A 63 -6.60 -10.62 21.38
CA TRP A 63 -7.26 -11.04 20.13
C TRP A 63 -6.51 -12.16 19.38
N ASN A 64 -5.21 -11.98 19.14
CA ASN A 64 -4.40 -13.00 18.44
C ASN A 64 -4.42 -14.38 19.17
N SER A 65 -4.32 -14.37 20.50
CA SER A 65 -4.42 -15.60 21.31
C SER A 65 -5.83 -16.20 21.26
N LEU A 66 -6.86 -15.34 21.22
CA LEU A 66 -8.24 -15.75 21.04
C LEU A 66 -8.43 -16.46 19.70
N MET A 67 -7.90 -15.90 18.62
CA MET A 67 -8.04 -16.52 17.30
C MET A 67 -7.33 -17.86 17.19
N ASP A 68 -6.11 -18.02 17.72
CA ASP A 68 -5.46 -19.34 17.80
C ASP A 68 -6.30 -20.33 18.62
N ARG A 69 -6.88 -19.87 19.74
CA ARG A 69 -7.79 -20.68 20.56
C ARG A 69 -9.06 -21.08 19.80
N MET A 70 -9.65 -20.17 19.02
CA MET A 70 -10.83 -20.48 18.21
C MET A 70 -10.52 -21.50 17.12
N MET A 71 -9.37 -21.41 16.45
CA MET A 71 -8.94 -22.40 15.45
C MET A 71 -8.77 -23.79 16.09
N LYS A 72 -8.28 -23.84 17.32
CA LYS A 72 -8.23 -25.09 18.08
C LYS A 72 -9.63 -25.64 18.39
N GLU A 73 -10.57 -24.81 18.83
CA GLU A 73 -11.94 -25.23 19.11
C GLU A 73 -12.67 -25.72 17.86
N LEU A 74 -12.51 -25.03 16.74
CA LEU A 74 -13.03 -25.47 15.44
C LEU A 74 -12.53 -26.88 15.09
N HIS A 75 -11.22 -27.10 15.22
CA HIS A 75 -10.61 -28.41 14.96
C HIS A 75 -11.12 -29.50 15.91
N ASP A 76 -11.15 -29.21 17.21
CA ASP A 76 -11.64 -30.16 18.25
C ASP A 76 -13.12 -30.57 18.03
N HIS A 77 -13.92 -29.70 17.35
CA HIS A 77 -15.29 -30.01 16.95
C HIS A 77 -15.40 -30.57 15.51
N GLY A 78 -14.29 -31.04 14.94
CA GLY A 78 -14.24 -31.71 13.64
C GLY A 78 -14.35 -30.81 12.42
N LYS A 79 -14.20 -29.49 12.58
CA LYS A 79 -14.11 -28.55 11.43
C LYS A 79 -12.78 -28.73 10.73
N THR A 80 -12.83 -28.84 9.42
CA THR A 80 -11.67 -29.07 8.56
C THR A 80 -11.11 -27.77 8.00
N ILE A 81 -9.84 -27.82 7.59
CA ILE A 81 -9.19 -26.71 6.86
C ILE A 81 -9.95 -26.35 5.58
N GLU A 82 -10.50 -27.34 4.89
CA GLU A 82 -11.26 -27.06 3.66
C GLU A 82 -12.59 -26.35 3.94
N GLU A 83 -13.27 -26.63 5.05
CA GLU A 83 -14.45 -25.85 5.47
C GLU A 83 -14.07 -24.39 5.75
N ILE A 84 -12.96 -24.16 6.46
CA ILE A 84 -12.45 -22.79 6.68
C ILE A 84 -12.17 -22.09 5.34
N LYS A 85 -11.47 -22.75 4.40
CA LYS A 85 -11.23 -22.20 3.06
C LYS A 85 -12.50 -21.89 2.30
N GLN A 86 -13.51 -22.76 2.38
CA GLN A 86 -14.81 -22.53 1.72
C GLN A 86 -15.53 -21.31 2.29
N VAL A 87 -15.44 -21.08 3.60
CA VAL A 87 -15.99 -19.87 4.25
C VAL A 87 -15.25 -18.63 3.78
N LEU A 88 -13.92 -18.66 3.77
CA LEU A 88 -13.08 -17.52 3.32
C LEU A 88 -13.33 -17.16 1.85
N ARG A 89 -13.56 -18.12 0.96
CA ARG A 89 -13.85 -17.88 -0.46
C ARG A 89 -15.20 -17.21 -0.71
N ARG A 90 -16.10 -17.19 0.27
CA ARG A 90 -17.42 -16.53 0.18
C ARG A 90 -17.45 -15.15 0.83
N ILE A 91 -16.29 -14.66 1.27
CA ILE A 91 -16.20 -13.38 1.96
C ILE A 91 -16.69 -12.24 1.05
N PRO A 92 -17.52 -11.32 1.54
CA PRO A 92 -18.05 -10.24 0.73
C PRO A 92 -16.94 -9.20 0.43
N ILE A 93 -16.92 -8.75 -0.83
CA ILE A 93 -15.97 -7.74 -1.33
C ILE A 93 -16.70 -6.78 -2.24
N HIS A 94 -16.50 -5.50 -2.05
CA HIS A 94 -17.08 -4.50 -2.94
C HIS A 94 -16.53 -4.66 -4.37
N PRO A 95 -17.38 -4.66 -5.42
CA PRO A 95 -17.00 -5.01 -6.79
C PRO A 95 -15.95 -4.07 -7.41
N ARG A 96 -15.73 -2.88 -6.84
CA ARG A 96 -14.74 -1.90 -7.31
C ARG A 96 -13.34 -2.07 -6.71
N VAL A 97 -13.20 -2.82 -5.62
CA VAL A 97 -11.90 -2.99 -4.94
C VAL A 97 -10.88 -3.73 -5.81
N ILE A 98 -11.29 -4.87 -6.40
CA ILE A 98 -10.39 -5.66 -7.25
C ILE A 98 -9.96 -4.88 -8.51
N PRO A 99 -10.85 -4.20 -9.25
CA PRO A 99 -10.44 -3.30 -10.33
C PRO A 99 -9.47 -2.21 -9.89
N ALA A 100 -9.66 -1.58 -8.72
CA ALA A 100 -8.77 -0.56 -8.19
C ALA A 100 -7.34 -1.11 -7.94
N ILE A 101 -7.23 -2.28 -7.29
CA ILE A 101 -5.96 -2.98 -7.04
C ILE A 101 -5.25 -3.28 -8.37
N LYS A 102 -5.97 -3.86 -9.34
CA LYS A 102 -5.42 -4.19 -10.68
C LYS A 102 -4.94 -2.95 -11.42
N SER A 103 -5.69 -1.87 -11.37
CA SER A 103 -5.34 -0.61 -12.03
C SER A 103 -4.11 0.03 -11.39
N ALA A 104 -4.03 0.08 -10.06
CA ALA A 104 -2.88 0.61 -9.35
C ALA A 104 -1.59 -0.18 -9.68
N HIS A 105 -1.67 -1.53 -9.68
CA HIS A 105 -0.56 -2.39 -10.09
C HIS A 105 -0.15 -2.15 -11.56
N ALA A 106 -1.12 -2.06 -12.48
CA ALA A 106 -0.86 -1.81 -13.89
C ALA A 106 -0.22 -0.44 -14.16
N LEU A 107 -0.45 0.54 -13.28
CA LEU A 107 0.21 1.86 -13.29
C LEU A 107 1.62 1.82 -12.66
N GLY A 108 2.11 0.64 -12.24
CA GLY A 108 3.46 0.45 -11.70
C GLY A 108 3.61 0.78 -10.22
N CYS A 109 2.51 0.95 -9.47
CA CYS A 109 2.57 1.10 -8.03
C CYS A 109 2.99 -0.22 -7.37
N GLU A 110 3.80 -0.14 -6.32
CA GLU A 110 4.11 -1.27 -5.46
C GLU A 110 3.00 -1.45 -4.43
N LEU A 111 2.38 -2.63 -4.36
CA LEU A 111 1.29 -2.91 -3.45
C LEU A 111 1.73 -3.81 -2.31
N ARG A 112 1.33 -3.48 -1.08
CA ARG A 112 1.63 -4.24 0.13
C ARG A 112 0.39 -4.37 1.01
N ILE A 113 0.33 -5.44 1.80
CA ILE A 113 -0.67 -5.62 2.86
C ILE A 113 0.01 -5.51 4.23
N VAL A 114 -0.62 -4.77 5.16
CA VAL A 114 -0.22 -4.67 6.57
C VAL A 114 -1.49 -4.83 7.41
N SER A 115 -1.76 -6.03 7.89
CA SER A 115 -3.02 -6.39 8.53
C SER A 115 -2.82 -7.18 9.82
N ASP A 116 -3.72 -7.02 10.78
CA ASP A 116 -3.76 -7.79 12.02
C ASP A 116 -4.52 -9.14 11.88
N ALA A 117 -4.97 -9.49 10.68
CA ALA A 117 -5.47 -10.82 10.30
C ALA A 117 -4.36 -11.90 10.39
N ASN A 118 -4.37 -12.89 9.52
CA ASN A 118 -3.30 -13.90 9.47
C ASN A 118 -2.99 -14.35 8.04
N THR A 119 -1.80 -14.92 7.82
CA THR A 119 -1.34 -15.35 6.49
C THR A 119 -2.28 -16.33 5.82
N PHE A 120 -2.79 -17.31 6.55
CA PHE A 120 -3.66 -18.33 5.98
C PHE A 120 -4.97 -17.75 5.43
N PHE A 121 -5.58 -16.81 6.16
CA PHE A 121 -6.84 -16.18 5.73
C PHE A 121 -6.58 -15.26 4.53
N ILE A 122 -5.60 -14.37 4.64
CA ILE A 122 -5.27 -13.42 3.56
C ILE A 122 -4.92 -14.17 2.29
N GLU A 123 -3.99 -15.12 2.33
CA GLU A 123 -3.55 -15.87 1.15
C GLU A 123 -4.69 -16.65 0.51
N THR A 124 -5.52 -17.35 1.33
CA THR A 124 -6.69 -18.08 0.80
C THR A 124 -7.65 -17.16 0.03
N ILE A 125 -7.88 -15.94 0.54
CA ILE A 125 -8.81 -14.99 -0.09
C ILE A 125 -8.19 -14.41 -1.36
N ILE A 126 -6.95 -13.87 -1.30
CA ILE A 126 -6.34 -13.21 -2.47
C ILE A 126 -5.99 -14.18 -3.59
N GLU A 127 -5.68 -15.45 -3.28
CA GLU A 127 -5.52 -16.52 -4.26
C GLU A 127 -6.84 -16.82 -4.97
N HIS A 128 -7.93 -16.96 -4.19
CA HIS A 128 -9.27 -17.17 -4.76
C HIS A 128 -9.70 -16.02 -5.69
N LEU A 129 -9.32 -14.79 -5.36
CA LEU A 129 -9.61 -13.58 -6.14
C LEU A 129 -8.67 -13.38 -7.34
N GLY A 130 -7.59 -14.15 -7.44
CA GLY A 130 -6.57 -14.02 -8.50
C GLY A 130 -5.83 -12.69 -8.47
N ILE A 131 -5.46 -12.24 -7.26
CA ILE A 131 -4.72 -10.99 -7.02
C ILE A 131 -3.45 -11.17 -6.16
N SER A 132 -3.06 -12.40 -5.83
CA SER A 132 -1.87 -12.69 -5.01
C SER A 132 -0.60 -12.07 -5.59
N ASP A 133 -0.38 -12.20 -6.89
CA ASP A 133 0.83 -11.73 -7.59
C ASP A 133 0.96 -10.20 -7.62
N PHE A 134 -0.07 -9.46 -7.22
CA PHE A 134 -0.02 -8.00 -7.21
C PHE A 134 0.62 -7.43 -5.95
N PHE A 135 0.70 -8.21 -4.88
CA PHE A 135 1.28 -7.77 -3.62
C PHE A 135 2.74 -8.22 -3.48
N SER A 136 3.64 -7.26 -3.35
CA SER A 136 5.08 -7.52 -3.18
C SER A 136 5.44 -8.00 -1.78
N GLU A 137 4.61 -7.70 -0.77
CA GLU A 137 4.84 -8.08 0.62
C GLU A 137 3.51 -8.11 1.39
N ILE A 138 3.34 -9.14 2.23
CA ILE A 138 2.23 -9.28 3.18
C ILE A 138 2.81 -9.34 4.59
N ASN A 139 2.45 -8.36 5.42
CA ASN A 139 2.84 -8.27 6.82
C ASN A 139 1.60 -8.52 7.68
N THR A 140 1.55 -9.69 8.30
CA THR A 140 0.42 -10.13 9.13
C THR A 140 0.86 -11.21 10.09
N ASN A 141 -0.01 -11.62 11.01
CA ASN A 141 0.24 -12.72 11.94
C ASN A 141 0.46 -14.04 11.17
N PRO A 142 1.53 -14.82 11.45
CA PRO A 142 1.74 -16.09 10.80
C PRO A 142 0.61 -17.08 11.12
N GLY A 143 0.00 -17.65 10.08
CA GLY A 143 -0.99 -18.74 10.18
C GLY A 143 -0.52 -19.94 9.36
N PHE A 144 -0.52 -21.12 9.94
CA PHE A 144 -0.09 -22.35 9.27
C PHE A 144 -0.87 -23.56 9.76
N VAL A 145 -0.99 -24.58 8.93
CA VAL A 145 -1.64 -25.83 9.29
C VAL A 145 -0.59 -26.77 9.89
N ASP A 146 -0.83 -27.23 11.12
CA ASP A 146 0.07 -28.14 11.82
C ASP A 146 -0.07 -29.60 11.35
N GLU A 147 0.77 -30.49 11.89
CA GLU A 147 0.78 -31.91 11.55
C GLU A 147 -0.54 -32.66 11.90
N GLN A 148 -1.34 -32.10 12.80
CA GLN A 148 -2.66 -32.60 13.16
C GLN A 148 -3.77 -32.09 12.23
N GLY A 149 -3.45 -31.22 11.26
CA GLY A 149 -4.42 -30.60 10.37
C GLY A 149 -5.17 -29.41 10.99
N ARG A 150 -4.66 -28.85 12.09
CA ARG A 150 -5.21 -27.68 12.77
C ARG A 150 -4.55 -26.41 12.23
N LEU A 151 -5.32 -25.36 12.00
CA LEU A 151 -4.78 -24.03 11.76
C LEU A 151 -4.27 -23.44 13.08
N THR A 152 -3.01 -23.05 13.09
CA THR A 152 -2.34 -22.37 14.22
C THR A 152 -2.00 -20.95 13.82
N ILE A 153 -2.31 -19.99 14.71
CA ILE A 153 -2.05 -18.56 14.48
C ILE A 153 -1.05 -18.06 15.52
N SER A 154 0.11 -17.60 15.06
CA SER A 154 1.15 -17.03 15.89
C SER A 154 1.13 -15.50 15.81
N PRO A 155 1.57 -14.75 16.84
CA PRO A 155 1.68 -13.31 16.75
C PRO A 155 2.81 -12.91 15.79
N TYR A 156 2.60 -11.82 15.03
CA TYR A 156 3.64 -11.21 14.19
C TYR A 156 4.88 -10.81 15.01
N HIS A 157 4.63 -10.25 16.18
CA HIS A 157 5.64 -9.96 17.19
C HIS A 157 5.41 -10.85 18.40
N ASP A 158 6.38 -11.70 18.74
CA ASP A 158 6.28 -12.60 19.88
C ASP A 158 6.36 -11.83 21.21
N PHE A 159 5.22 -11.36 21.67
CA PHE A 159 5.07 -10.58 22.88
C PHE A 159 5.30 -11.38 24.16
N THR A 160 5.40 -12.71 24.08
CA THR A 160 5.76 -13.57 25.21
C THR A 160 7.26 -13.46 25.53
N LYS A 161 8.08 -13.13 24.53
CA LYS A 161 9.52 -12.94 24.66
C LYS A 161 9.90 -11.49 24.92
N SER A 162 9.27 -10.56 24.22
CA SER A 162 9.57 -9.13 24.38
C SER A 162 8.41 -8.26 23.90
N SER A 163 8.25 -7.07 24.45
CA SER A 163 7.31 -6.08 23.92
C SER A 163 7.93 -5.34 22.73
N HIS A 164 7.10 -5.00 21.73
CA HIS A 164 7.50 -4.08 20.65
C HIS A 164 7.58 -2.61 21.11
N GLY A 165 7.21 -2.30 22.36
CA GLY A 165 7.35 -0.98 22.98
C GLY A 165 6.33 0.08 22.57
N CYS A 166 5.39 -0.20 21.68
CA CYS A 166 4.33 0.73 21.29
C CYS A 166 3.10 0.58 22.19
N SER A 167 2.73 1.66 22.90
CA SER A 167 1.56 1.66 23.78
C SER A 167 0.21 1.83 23.07
N ARG A 168 0.21 2.12 21.78
CA ARG A 168 -1.00 2.34 20.96
C ARG A 168 -1.46 1.10 20.20
N CYS A 169 -0.61 0.09 20.12
CA CYS A 169 -0.88 -1.11 19.32
C CYS A 169 -1.12 -2.33 20.21
N PRO A 170 -1.87 -3.33 19.73
CA PRO A 170 -2.00 -4.60 20.43
C PRO A 170 -0.62 -5.29 20.54
N PRO A 171 -0.44 -6.20 21.51
CA PRO A 171 0.89 -6.75 21.81
C PRO A 171 1.49 -7.58 20.67
N ASN A 172 0.66 -8.18 19.83
CA ASN A 172 1.08 -9.06 18.74
C ASN A 172 1.61 -8.32 17.50
N MET A 173 1.21 -7.05 17.28
CA MET A 173 1.60 -6.34 16.06
C MET A 173 1.61 -4.82 16.24
N CYS A 174 2.66 -4.16 15.77
CA CYS A 174 2.67 -2.71 15.60
C CYS A 174 2.82 -2.35 14.13
N LYS A 175 1.71 -2.03 13.45
CA LYS A 175 1.71 -1.61 12.05
C LYS A 175 2.60 -0.39 11.81
N GLY A 176 2.72 0.53 12.78
CA GLY A 176 3.59 1.69 12.68
C GLY A 176 5.08 1.35 12.55
N LEU A 177 5.59 0.34 13.27
CA LEU A 177 6.97 -0.13 13.11
C LEU A 177 7.21 -0.77 11.75
N ILE A 178 6.20 -1.41 11.18
CA ILE A 178 6.28 -1.98 9.84
C ILE A 178 6.39 -0.86 8.81
N ILE A 179 5.60 0.22 8.94
CA ILE A 179 5.70 1.39 8.07
C ILE A 179 7.09 2.04 8.16
N GLU A 180 7.64 2.22 9.37
CA GLU A 180 9.00 2.74 9.55
C GLU A 180 10.05 1.83 8.87
N ARG A 181 9.92 0.50 8.98
CA ARG A 181 10.80 -0.47 8.31
C ARG A 181 10.73 -0.34 6.79
N ILE A 182 9.52 -0.25 6.23
CA ILE A 182 9.31 -0.05 4.79
C ILE A 182 9.97 1.25 4.33
N GLN A 183 9.72 2.36 5.03
CA GLN A 183 10.34 3.65 4.70
C GLN A 183 11.87 3.61 4.77
N ALA A 184 12.42 2.90 5.76
CA ALA A 184 13.86 2.75 5.92
C ALA A 184 14.50 1.92 4.79
N SER A 185 13.82 0.88 4.27
CA SER A 185 14.32 0.08 3.15
C SER A 185 14.49 0.92 1.88
N PHE A 186 13.49 1.72 1.52
CA PHE A 186 13.56 2.63 0.37
C PHE A 186 14.64 3.70 0.53
N ALA A 187 14.78 4.25 1.73
CA ALA A 187 15.82 5.25 2.02
C ALA A 187 17.24 4.69 1.86
N LYS A 188 17.48 3.42 2.25
CA LYS A 188 18.78 2.74 2.04
C LYS A 188 19.10 2.54 0.56
N GLU A 189 18.08 2.34 -0.27
CA GLU A 189 18.24 2.22 -1.73
C GLU A 189 18.37 3.57 -2.44
N GLY A 190 18.33 4.69 -1.70
CA GLY A 190 18.35 6.04 -2.27
C GLY A 190 17.10 6.39 -3.09
N LYS A 191 16.04 5.60 -2.99
CA LYS A 191 14.78 5.81 -3.71
C LYS A 191 13.89 6.82 -2.98
N LYS A 192 13.36 7.77 -3.74
CA LYS A 192 12.24 8.61 -3.26
C LYS A 192 10.96 7.79 -3.37
N MET A 193 10.22 7.75 -2.28
CA MET A 193 8.96 7.00 -2.19
C MET A 193 7.85 7.94 -1.67
N LYS A 194 6.67 7.82 -2.24
CA LYS A 194 5.41 8.31 -1.67
C LYS A 194 4.59 7.11 -1.22
N MET A 195 4.04 7.19 -0.03
CA MET A 195 3.20 6.14 0.52
C MET A 195 1.74 6.57 0.51
N ILE A 196 0.87 5.66 0.09
CA ILE A 196 -0.58 5.78 0.23
C ILE A 196 -1.01 4.66 1.17
N TYR A 197 -1.54 5.01 2.34
CA TYR A 197 -1.99 4.04 3.34
C TYR A 197 -3.52 4.04 3.44
N LEU A 198 -4.13 2.86 3.30
CA LEU A 198 -5.57 2.66 3.44
C LEU A 198 -5.86 1.81 4.68
N GLY A 199 -6.86 2.21 5.48
CA GLY A 199 -7.27 1.45 6.65
C GLY A 199 -8.58 1.93 7.24
N ASP A 200 -9.17 1.13 8.13
CA ASP A 200 -10.44 1.41 8.81
C ASP A 200 -10.33 1.39 10.34
N GLY A 201 -9.48 0.53 10.88
CA GLY A 201 -9.44 0.18 12.29
C GLY A 201 -8.62 1.12 13.16
N ALA A 202 -8.80 1.02 14.48
CA ALA A 202 -7.98 1.74 15.45
C ALA A 202 -6.48 1.38 15.34
N GLY A 203 -6.15 0.16 14.89
CA GLY A 203 -4.80 -0.31 14.59
C GLY A 203 -4.09 0.48 13.50
N ASP A 204 -4.84 1.17 12.62
CA ASP A 204 -4.32 1.99 11.52
C ASP A 204 -3.96 3.42 11.95
N TYR A 205 -4.31 3.81 13.18
CA TYR A 205 -3.93 5.11 13.69
C TYR A 205 -2.42 5.23 13.95
N CYS A 206 -1.80 4.20 14.53
CA CYS A 206 -0.35 4.21 14.76
C CYS A 206 0.46 4.37 13.46
N PRO A 207 0.22 3.59 12.39
CA PRO A 207 0.90 3.79 11.10
C PRO A 207 0.60 5.14 10.46
N SER A 208 -0.61 5.71 10.62
CA SER A 208 -0.93 7.04 10.09
C SER A 208 -0.04 8.14 10.66
N LEU A 209 0.38 8.02 11.92
CA LEU A 209 1.31 8.95 12.57
C LEU A 209 2.77 8.82 12.07
N LYS A 210 3.10 7.75 11.33
CA LYS A 210 4.43 7.50 10.76
C LYS A 210 4.57 7.98 9.31
N LEU A 211 3.46 8.37 8.70
CA LEU A 211 3.44 8.93 7.35
C LEU A 211 4.07 10.33 7.34
N LYS A 212 4.72 10.67 6.22
CA LYS A 212 5.38 11.95 6.00
C LYS A 212 4.43 12.94 5.30
N ALA A 213 4.83 14.21 5.23
CA ALA A 213 4.01 15.26 4.61
C ALA A 213 3.71 15.05 3.12
N GLN A 214 4.57 14.28 2.41
CA GLN A 214 4.33 13.93 1.00
C GLN A 214 3.47 12.68 0.80
N ASP A 215 3.10 11.97 1.90
CA ASP A 215 2.34 10.74 1.87
C ASP A 215 0.83 11.02 1.98
N TYR A 216 0.02 9.99 1.76
CA TYR A 216 -1.43 10.05 1.86
C TYR A 216 -1.95 9.04 2.87
N MET A 217 -2.90 9.46 3.70
CA MET A 217 -3.70 8.60 4.56
C MET A 217 -5.14 8.56 4.05
N LEU A 218 -5.64 7.36 3.75
CA LEU A 218 -7.00 7.13 3.27
C LEU A 218 -7.79 6.36 4.34
N PRO A 219 -8.34 7.04 5.36
CA PRO A 219 -9.15 6.39 6.38
C PRO A 219 -10.55 6.08 5.84
N ARG A 220 -11.11 4.93 6.21
CA ARG A 220 -12.51 4.63 5.95
C ARG A 220 -13.39 5.51 6.85
N LYS A 221 -14.26 6.30 6.23
CA LYS A 221 -15.12 7.26 6.93
C LYS A 221 -16.11 6.56 7.88
N ASN A 222 -16.34 7.14 9.05
CA ASN A 222 -17.18 6.60 10.11
C ASN A 222 -16.65 5.28 10.71
N PHE A 223 -15.36 5.00 10.57
CA PHE A 223 -14.65 3.88 11.16
C PHE A 223 -13.63 4.38 12.19
N PRO A 224 -13.14 3.53 13.10
CA PRO A 224 -12.32 3.96 14.24
C PRO A 224 -11.10 4.81 13.91
N VAL A 225 -10.37 4.52 12.82
CA VAL A 225 -9.20 5.34 12.45
C VAL A 225 -9.61 6.75 12.01
N TRP A 226 -10.74 6.88 11.31
CA TRP A 226 -11.26 8.17 10.89
C TRP A 226 -11.65 9.04 12.09
N ASP A 227 -12.31 8.45 13.10
CA ASP A 227 -12.65 9.15 14.35
C ASP A 227 -11.40 9.64 15.09
N LEU A 228 -10.38 8.78 15.22
CA LEU A 228 -9.12 9.11 15.90
C LEU A 228 -8.36 10.24 15.17
N ILE A 229 -8.32 10.22 13.85
CA ILE A 229 -7.69 11.28 13.04
C ILE A 229 -8.49 12.58 13.17
N SER A 230 -9.82 12.52 13.10
CA SER A 230 -10.71 13.68 13.20
C SER A 230 -10.59 14.39 14.56
N GLN A 231 -10.36 13.63 15.62
CA GLN A 231 -10.14 14.19 16.97
C GLN A 231 -8.75 14.85 17.12
N ASN A 232 -7.76 14.41 16.35
CA ASN A 232 -6.38 14.88 16.46
C ASN A 232 -5.73 15.12 15.08
N PRO A 233 -6.30 15.98 14.23
CA PRO A 233 -5.88 16.11 12.82
C PRO A 233 -4.46 16.62 12.66
N MET A 234 -3.95 17.40 13.60
CA MET A 234 -2.60 17.97 13.57
C MET A 234 -1.49 16.95 13.82
N LEU A 235 -1.82 15.75 14.30
CA LEU A 235 -0.83 14.70 14.55
C LEU A 235 -0.49 13.90 13.28
N VAL A 236 -1.37 13.88 12.28
CA VAL A 236 -1.14 13.21 10.99
C VAL A 236 -0.54 14.23 10.03
N LYS A 237 0.70 13.98 9.60
CA LYS A 237 1.43 14.87 8.68
C LYS A 237 1.00 14.70 7.23
N ALA A 238 0.54 13.49 6.88
CA ALA A 238 0.11 13.12 5.54
C ALA A 238 -1.17 13.83 5.12
N SER A 239 -1.37 13.97 3.81
CA SER A 239 -2.66 14.41 3.26
C SER A 239 -3.74 13.36 3.54
N VAL A 240 -4.83 13.75 4.20
CA VAL A 240 -5.92 12.85 4.55
C VAL A 240 -7.04 12.94 3.52
N ARG A 241 -7.44 11.81 2.94
CA ARG A 241 -8.55 11.67 1.96
C ARG A 241 -9.45 10.51 2.37
N ASP A 242 -10.58 10.77 3.01
CA ASP A 242 -11.50 9.75 3.50
C ASP A 242 -12.35 9.13 2.38
N TRP A 243 -12.67 7.84 2.53
CA TRP A 243 -13.51 7.07 1.60
C TRP A 243 -14.64 6.34 2.35
N THR A 244 -15.76 6.08 1.69
CA THR A 244 -16.95 5.46 2.28
C THR A 244 -17.12 4.00 1.88
N ASP A 245 -16.87 3.70 0.61
CA ASP A 245 -17.08 2.40 -0.02
C ASP A 245 -16.03 2.17 -1.13
N GLY A 246 -16.03 1.00 -1.74
CA GLY A 246 -15.05 0.64 -2.75
C GLY A 246 -15.08 1.53 -4.00
N GLU A 247 -16.21 2.16 -4.34
CA GLU A 247 -16.28 3.11 -5.46
C GLU A 247 -15.58 4.43 -5.12
N ALA A 248 -15.82 4.96 -3.92
CA ALA A 248 -15.13 6.14 -3.42
C ALA A 248 -13.61 5.87 -3.27
N MET A 249 -13.24 4.68 -2.75
CA MET A 249 -11.85 4.25 -2.62
C MET A 249 -11.16 4.22 -3.99
N GLU A 250 -11.74 3.55 -4.99
CA GLU A 250 -11.21 3.50 -6.36
C GLU A 250 -10.98 4.89 -6.93
N ARG A 251 -12.00 5.75 -6.86
CA ARG A 251 -11.94 7.12 -7.40
C ARG A 251 -10.84 7.96 -6.74
N ILE A 252 -10.74 7.90 -5.41
CA ILE A 252 -9.74 8.68 -4.66
C ILE A 252 -8.34 8.15 -4.93
N LEU A 253 -8.16 6.83 -4.87
CA LEU A 253 -6.87 6.19 -5.11
C LEU A 253 -6.34 6.49 -6.53
N MET A 254 -7.16 6.30 -7.55
CA MET A 254 -6.81 6.61 -8.94
C MET A 254 -6.55 8.11 -9.15
N GLY A 255 -7.33 8.97 -8.49
CA GLY A 255 -7.12 10.41 -8.52
C GLY A 255 -5.72 10.80 -8.00
N ILE A 256 -5.31 10.26 -6.85
CA ILE A 256 -3.97 10.52 -6.28
C ILE A 256 -2.87 10.00 -7.20
N ILE A 257 -2.99 8.78 -7.74
CA ILE A 257 -1.97 8.20 -8.62
C ILE A 257 -1.78 9.07 -9.88
N ASN A 258 -2.87 9.53 -10.48
CA ASN A 258 -2.82 10.40 -11.67
C ASN A 258 -2.26 11.79 -11.35
N GLU A 259 -2.65 12.41 -10.22
CA GLU A 259 -2.09 13.69 -9.75
C GLU A 259 -0.56 13.61 -9.60
N GLU A 260 -0.05 12.51 -9.06
CA GLU A 260 1.39 12.29 -8.87
C GLU A 260 2.14 12.08 -10.20
N GLU A 261 1.54 11.33 -11.14
CA GLU A 261 2.10 11.18 -12.48
C GLU A 261 2.25 12.52 -13.22
N ASP A 262 1.23 13.36 -13.14
CA ASP A 262 1.24 14.65 -13.83
C ASP A 262 2.26 15.62 -13.21
N GLN A 263 2.40 15.62 -11.88
CA GLN A 263 3.46 16.40 -11.21
C GLN A 263 4.87 15.94 -11.58
N GLU A 264 5.10 14.63 -11.74
CA GLU A 264 6.40 14.11 -12.18
C GLU A 264 6.72 14.50 -13.64
N LYS A 265 5.73 14.44 -14.53
CA LYS A 265 5.88 14.88 -15.92
C LYS A 265 6.24 16.37 -16.01
N GLU A 266 5.57 17.24 -15.24
CA GLU A 266 5.88 18.67 -15.21
C GLU A 266 7.30 18.96 -14.70
N LYS A 267 7.75 18.25 -13.65
CA LYS A 267 9.12 18.37 -13.14
C LYS A 267 10.17 17.94 -14.18
N MET A 268 9.91 16.88 -14.94
CA MET A 268 10.81 16.43 -16.02
C MET A 268 10.90 17.46 -17.13
N LEU A 269 9.77 17.98 -17.62
CA LEU A 269 9.72 19.00 -18.67
C LEU A 269 10.43 20.30 -18.25
N SER A 270 10.24 20.74 -17.01
CA SER A 270 10.93 21.92 -16.48
C SER A 270 12.45 21.74 -16.37
N SER A 271 12.90 20.53 -16.03
CA SER A 271 14.34 20.20 -15.95
C SER A 271 15.01 20.12 -17.32
N GLU A 272 14.31 19.66 -18.36
CA GLU A 272 14.81 19.61 -19.75
C GLU A 272 14.90 21.03 -20.35
N ASN A 273 13.92 21.89 -20.12
CA ASN A 273 13.95 23.27 -20.55
C ASN A 273 15.09 24.07 -19.89
N CYS A 274 15.44 23.76 -18.64
CA CYS A 274 16.58 24.39 -17.96
C CYS A 274 17.92 23.95 -18.56
N LYS A 275 18.06 22.73 -19.07
CA LYS A 275 19.27 22.24 -19.75
C LYS A 275 19.45 22.84 -21.14
N LEU A 276 18.36 23.14 -21.85
CA LEU A 276 18.40 23.78 -23.17
C LEU A 276 18.77 25.28 -23.09
N SER A 277 18.42 25.98 -22.00
CA SER A 277 18.75 27.38 -21.81
C SER A 277 20.21 27.67 -21.41
N VAL A 278 20.98 26.67 -20.96
CA VAL A 278 22.39 26.82 -20.60
C VAL A 278 23.33 26.62 -21.81
N GLY A 279 22.81 26.19 -22.98
CA GLY A 279 23.56 25.90 -24.19
C GLY A 279 23.80 27.10 -25.15
N ILE A 280 23.27 28.29 -24.88
CA ILE A 280 23.55 29.47 -25.71
C ILE A 280 24.72 30.24 -25.10
N VAL A 281 25.92 29.77 -25.41
CA VAL A 281 27.16 30.56 -25.21
C VAL A 281 27.15 31.64 -26.30
N HIS A 282 26.87 32.87 -25.94
CA HIS A 282 27.17 34.00 -26.80
C HIS A 282 28.67 34.06 -26.98
N GLU A 283 29.18 33.71 -28.17
CA GLU A 283 30.52 34.06 -28.59
C GLU A 283 30.62 35.59 -28.62
N PRO A 284 31.58 36.23 -27.97
CA PRO A 284 31.75 37.64 -28.06
C PRO A 284 32.24 37.99 -29.47
N LEU A 285 31.47 38.77 -30.23
CA LEU A 285 31.91 39.37 -31.48
C LEU A 285 33.14 40.22 -31.20
N LEU A 286 34.29 39.83 -31.76
CA LEU A 286 35.50 40.63 -31.78
C LEU A 286 35.25 41.94 -32.59
N PRO A 287 35.66 43.12 -32.11
CA PRO A 287 35.49 44.36 -32.85
C PRO A 287 36.40 44.38 -34.08
N LEU A 288 35.81 44.62 -35.23
CA LEU A 288 36.52 44.90 -36.50
C LEU A 288 37.49 46.06 -36.31
N ALA A 289 38.80 45.82 -36.46
CA ALA A 289 39.83 46.84 -36.50
C ALA A 289 39.65 47.70 -37.77
N ILE A 290 39.32 48.93 -37.59
CA ILE A 290 39.31 49.97 -38.68
C ILE A 290 40.77 50.30 -39.00
N GLN A 291 41.23 49.90 -40.20
CA GLN A 291 42.50 50.36 -40.76
C GLN A 291 42.28 51.75 -41.27
N VAL A 292 42.98 52.78 -40.69
CA VAL A 292 43.08 54.14 -41.17
C VAL A 292 44.28 54.23 -42.14
N PRO A 293 44.14 54.74 -43.37
CA PRO A 293 45.24 54.87 -44.26
C PRO A 293 46.13 56.07 -43.85
N LEU A 294 47.42 55.84 -43.75
CA LEU A 294 48.45 56.86 -43.57
C LEU A 294 48.57 57.75 -44.81
N ALA A 295 48.26 59.02 -44.68
CA ALA A 295 48.54 60.06 -45.69
C ALA A 295 50.07 60.29 -45.71
N LYS A 296 50.62 60.23 -46.90
CA LYS A 296 52.00 60.72 -47.17
C LYS A 296 51.98 62.26 -47.27
N SER A 297 52.81 62.90 -46.46
CA SER A 297 53.17 64.30 -46.59
C SER A 297 54.44 64.45 -47.37
N CYS A 298 54.46 65.41 -48.31
CA CYS A 298 55.65 65.98 -48.95
C CYS A 298 56.50 66.70 -47.93
#